data_112e03905037c16237f5e87fe7538e59
#
_entry.id   112e03905037c16237f5e87fe7538e59
#
_cell.length_a   1.000
_cell.length_b   1.000
_cell.length_c   1.000
_cell.angle_alpha   90.00
_cell.angle_beta   90.00
_cell.angle_gamma   90.00
#
_symmetry.space_group_name_H-M   'P 1'
#
loop_
_entity.id
_entity.type
_entity.pdbx_description
1 polymer ?
#
loop_
_entity_poly.entity_id
_entity_poly.type
_entity_poly.pdbx_seq_one_letter_code
_entity_poly.pdbx_strand_id
1 'polypeptide(L)'
;EDQDGVIDTVVEKIRWLNDNRDKVIDVFMEDNYQYVDAINDMIEKGTFQAYEPISENDFREALVIDNVCIFIRGRNSEFTLDLDAQPDYLLGHLGNMEIDSQYEVEFGGLNG
;
A
#
# COMPACT_ATOMS: atom_id res chain seq x y z
N GLU A 1 19.34 -23.76 -10.08
CA GLU A 1 18.07 -24.02 -10.69
C GLU A 1 16.93 -23.42 -9.90
N ASP A 2 16.82 -23.77 -8.63
CA ASP A 2 15.80 -23.14 -7.80
C ASP A 2 16.05 -21.65 -7.63
N GLN A 3 17.32 -21.25 -7.62
CA GLN A 3 17.68 -19.84 -7.53
C GLN A 3 17.16 -19.04 -8.71
N ASP A 4 17.28 -19.59 -9.91
CA ASP A 4 16.78 -18.87 -11.11
C ASP A 4 15.28 -18.72 -11.05
N GLY A 5 14.57 -19.76 -10.60
CA GLY A 5 13.13 -19.69 -10.45
C GLY A 5 12.70 -18.68 -9.38
N VAL A 6 13.45 -18.58 -8.29
CA VAL A 6 13.17 -17.60 -7.24
C VAL A 6 13.36 -16.19 -7.75
N ILE A 7 14.45 -15.92 -8.45
CA ILE A 7 14.73 -14.59 -9.01
C ILE A 7 13.62 -14.20 -10.00
N ASP A 8 13.24 -15.12 -10.88
CA ASP A 8 12.18 -14.85 -11.85
C ASP A 8 10.86 -14.54 -11.17
N THR A 9 10.54 -15.26 -10.09
CA THR A 9 9.32 -15.02 -9.31
C THR A 9 9.35 -13.64 -8.67
N VAL A 10 10.47 -13.26 -8.06
CA VAL A 10 10.63 -11.94 -7.44
C VAL A 10 10.44 -10.83 -8.49
N VAL A 11 11.10 -10.98 -9.64
CA VAL A 11 11.00 -9.99 -10.72
C VAL A 11 9.55 -9.88 -11.20
N GLU A 12 8.86 -11.01 -11.37
CA GLU A 12 7.46 -11.03 -11.79
C GLU A 12 6.58 -10.26 -10.81
N LYS A 13 6.76 -10.50 -9.49
CA LYS A 13 5.93 -9.84 -8.48
C LYS A 13 6.19 -8.34 -8.45
N ILE A 14 7.45 -7.92 -8.55
CA ILE A 14 7.80 -6.50 -8.55
C ILE A 14 7.24 -5.81 -9.80
N ARG A 15 7.33 -6.44 -10.96
CA ARG A 15 6.73 -5.89 -12.18
C ARG A 15 5.23 -5.75 -12.06
N TRP A 16 4.59 -6.77 -11.50
CA TRP A 16 3.15 -6.71 -11.28
C TRP A 16 2.78 -5.53 -10.37
N LEU A 17 3.54 -5.33 -9.30
CA LEU A 17 3.31 -4.19 -8.39
C LEU A 17 3.42 -2.86 -9.12
N ASN A 18 4.47 -2.68 -9.93
CA ASN A 18 4.64 -1.45 -10.68
C ASN A 18 3.47 -1.20 -11.64
N ASP A 19 2.99 -2.25 -12.29
CA ASP A 19 1.92 -2.14 -13.28
C ASP A 19 0.54 -2.02 -12.62
N ASN A 20 0.39 -2.48 -11.38
CA ASN A 20 -0.89 -2.56 -10.70
C ASN A 20 -0.94 -1.79 -9.39
N ARG A 21 -0.08 -0.79 -9.23
CA ARG A 21 -0.05 0.06 -8.03
C ARG A 21 -1.44 0.62 -7.72
N ASP A 22 -2.13 1.09 -8.73
CA ASP A 22 -3.46 1.69 -8.54
C ASP A 22 -4.48 0.66 -8.03
N LYS A 23 -4.38 -0.58 -8.49
CA LYS A 23 -5.26 -1.64 -8.01
C LYS A 23 -5.06 -1.89 -6.51
N VAL A 24 -3.80 -1.94 -6.06
CA VAL A 24 -3.48 -2.13 -4.65
C VAL A 24 -4.01 -0.97 -3.82
N ILE A 25 -3.80 0.25 -4.29
CA ILE A 25 -4.29 1.45 -3.61
C ILE A 25 -5.81 1.51 -3.59
N ASP A 26 -6.48 1.10 -4.67
CA ASP A 26 -7.94 1.06 -4.73
C ASP A 26 -8.51 0.18 -3.62
N VAL A 27 -7.92 -1.01 -3.41
CA VAL A 27 -8.37 -1.92 -2.36
C VAL A 27 -8.14 -1.30 -0.98
N PHE A 28 -6.99 -0.67 -0.76
CA PHE A 28 -6.71 0.03 0.49
C PHE A 28 -7.74 1.14 0.74
N MET A 29 -8.06 1.92 -0.29
CA MET A 29 -8.96 3.06 -0.15
C MET A 29 -10.40 2.62 0.13
N GLU A 30 -10.82 1.44 -0.30
CA GLU A 30 -12.16 0.94 0.00
C GLU A 30 -12.46 0.94 1.50
N ASP A 31 -11.45 0.60 2.31
CA ASP A 31 -11.61 0.51 3.76
C ASP A 31 -11.07 1.75 4.50
N ASN A 32 -10.36 2.63 3.82
CA ASN A 32 -9.62 3.72 4.48
C ASN A 32 -9.86 5.10 3.87
N TYR A 33 -10.89 5.26 3.06
CA TYR A 33 -11.20 6.54 2.40
C TYR A 33 -11.45 7.66 3.41
N GLN A 34 -11.91 7.33 4.61
CA GLN A 34 -12.19 8.30 5.66
C GLN A 34 -10.95 9.06 6.15
N TYR A 35 -9.74 8.56 5.86
CA TYR A 35 -8.51 9.27 6.22
C TYR A 35 -8.44 10.66 5.56
N VAL A 36 -8.95 10.80 4.35
CA VAL A 36 -8.93 12.09 3.65
C VAL A 36 -9.67 13.13 4.48
N ASP A 37 -10.88 12.79 4.94
CA ASP A 37 -11.68 13.70 5.75
C ASP A 37 -11.04 13.94 7.11
N ALA A 38 -10.47 12.90 7.71
CA ALA A 38 -9.81 13.02 9.01
C ALA A 38 -8.61 13.98 8.94
N ILE A 39 -7.77 13.82 7.92
CA ILE A 39 -6.61 14.69 7.73
C ILE A 39 -7.07 16.13 7.47
N ASN A 40 -8.09 16.33 6.64
CA ASN A 40 -8.61 17.67 6.36
C ASN A 40 -9.19 18.32 7.61
N ASP A 41 -9.84 17.55 8.48
CA ASP A 41 -10.31 18.06 9.75
C ASP A 41 -9.15 18.52 10.64
N MET A 42 -8.08 17.75 10.65
CA MET A 42 -6.87 18.11 11.41
C MET A 42 -6.18 19.34 10.83
N ILE A 43 -6.17 19.49 9.51
CA ILE A 43 -5.62 20.67 8.86
C ILE A 43 -6.41 21.91 9.26
N GLU A 44 -7.73 21.82 9.24
CA GLU A 44 -8.63 22.91 9.63
C GLU A 44 -8.39 23.30 11.09
N LYS A 45 -8.19 22.33 11.97
CA LYS A 45 -7.96 22.57 13.39
C LYS A 45 -6.52 22.97 13.73
N GLY A 46 -5.63 22.95 12.73
CA GLY A 46 -4.23 23.32 12.95
C GLY A 46 -3.37 22.22 13.59
N THR A 47 -3.87 21.00 13.67
CA THR A 47 -3.13 19.88 14.25
C THR A 47 -2.34 19.07 13.24
N PHE A 48 -2.52 19.34 11.95
CA PHE A 48 -1.73 18.78 10.87
C PHE A 48 -1.22 19.91 10.00
N GLN A 49 0.08 19.95 9.75
CA GLN A 49 0.70 21.06 9.00
C GLN A 49 0.51 20.88 7.51
N ALA A 50 -0.38 21.69 6.95
CA ALA A 50 -0.56 21.82 5.51
C ALA A 50 -1.18 23.20 5.23
N TYR A 51 -0.94 23.70 4.03
CA TYR A 51 -1.42 25.03 3.66
C TYR A 51 -2.88 25.02 3.23
N GLU A 52 -3.38 23.88 2.77
CA GLU A 52 -4.72 23.75 2.25
C GLU A 52 -5.21 22.32 2.40
N PRO A 53 -6.53 22.10 2.29
CA PRO A 53 -7.06 20.73 2.34
C PRO A 53 -6.50 19.86 1.21
N ILE A 54 -6.42 18.57 1.47
CA ILE A 54 -5.95 17.60 0.49
C ILE A 54 -7.14 16.94 -0.22
N SER A 55 -6.91 16.53 -1.47
CA SER A 55 -7.88 15.74 -2.23
C SER A 55 -7.61 14.25 -2.03
N GLU A 56 -8.55 13.41 -2.48
CA GLU A 56 -8.31 11.97 -2.51
C GLU A 56 -7.07 11.66 -3.35
N ASN A 57 -6.91 12.34 -4.48
CA ASN A 57 -5.74 12.12 -5.35
C ASN A 57 -4.43 12.49 -4.65
N ASP A 58 -4.41 13.58 -3.88
CA ASP A 58 -3.23 13.95 -3.09
C ASP A 58 -2.87 12.84 -2.11
N PHE A 59 -3.88 12.27 -1.45
CA PHE A 59 -3.69 11.18 -0.50
C PHE A 59 -3.12 9.95 -1.21
N ARG A 60 -3.70 9.57 -2.35
CA ARG A 60 -3.26 8.40 -3.12
C ARG A 60 -1.83 8.55 -3.60
N GLU A 61 -1.46 9.74 -4.06
CA GLU A 61 -0.09 10.00 -4.54
C GLU A 61 0.94 9.97 -3.41
N ALA A 62 0.52 10.24 -2.18
CA ALA A 62 1.41 10.20 -1.02
C ALA A 62 1.73 8.77 -0.57
N LEU A 63 0.96 7.77 -1.01
CA LEU A 63 1.16 6.39 -0.58
C LEU A 63 2.41 5.79 -1.24
N VAL A 64 3.24 5.17 -0.40
CA VAL A 64 4.51 4.58 -0.81
C VAL A 64 4.50 3.10 -0.45
N ILE A 65 4.89 2.26 -1.40
CA ILE A 65 5.01 0.82 -1.17
C ILE A 65 6.32 0.54 -0.44
N ASP A 66 6.23 -0.19 0.66
CA ASP A 66 7.38 -0.52 1.49
C ASP A 66 7.26 -1.96 2.00
N ASN A 67 8.35 -2.50 2.50
CA ASN A 67 8.39 -3.79 3.19
C ASN A 67 7.75 -4.94 2.40
N VAL A 68 8.11 -5.08 1.13
CA VAL A 68 7.58 -6.16 0.29
C VAL A 68 8.19 -7.48 0.75
N CYS A 69 7.34 -8.44 1.11
CA CYS A 69 7.74 -9.80 1.51
C CYS A 69 7.09 -10.81 0.58
N ILE A 70 7.91 -11.63 -0.07
CA ILE A 70 7.42 -12.63 -1.01
C ILE A 70 7.60 -14.02 -0.41
N PHE A 71 6.50 -14.78 -0.39
CA PHE A 71 6.47 -16.15 0.16
C PHE A 71 6.32 -17.12 -1.00
N ILE A 72 7.31 -17.97 -1.19
CA ILE A 72 7.31 -18.95 -2.28
C ILE A 72 7.14 -20.34 -1.68
N ARG A 73 6.06 -21.02 -2.07
CA ARG A 73 5.74 -22.36 -1.58
C ARG A 73 5.44 -23.26 -2.77
N GLY A 74 6.45 -23.99 -3.23
CA GLY A 74 6.31 -24.82 -4.41
C GLY A 74 6.01 -23.97 -5.64
N ARG A 75 4.85 -24.20 -6.24
CA ARG A 75 4.40 -23.45 -7.41
C ARG A 75 3.60 -22.20 -7.06
N ASN A 76 3.24 -22.07 -5.79
CA ASN A 76 2.46 -20.93 -5.33
C ASN A 76 3.38 -19.88 -4.73
N SER A 77 3.09 -18.65 -5.04
CA SER A 77 3.80 -17.53 -4.45
C SER A 77 2.81 -16.42 -4.15
N GLU A 78 2.87 -15.93 -2.93
CA GLU A 78 2.05 -14.80 -2.49
C GLU A 78 2.97 -13.78 -1.86
N PHE A 79 2.48 -12.56 -1.70
CA PHE A 79 3.33 -11.52 -1.12
C PHE A 79 2.50 -10.52 -0.35
N THR A 80 3.18 -9.84 0.56
CA THR A 80 2.60 -8.76 1.34
C THR A 80 3.45 -7.52 1.16
N LEU A 81 2.85 -6.39 1.45
CA LEU A 81 3.56 -5.12 1.47
C LEU A 81 2.90 -4.21 2.49
N ASP A 82 3.61 -3.15 2.84
CA ASP A 82 3.05 -2.08 3.64
C ASP A 82 2.92 -0.83 2.77
N LEU A 83 1.84 -0.10 2.98
CA LEU A 83 1.69 1.24 2.42
C LEU A 83 2.00 2.24 3.53
N ASP A 84 2.97 3.10 3.27
CA ASP A 84 3.29 4.24 4.11
C ASP A 84 2.81 5.50 3.39
N ALA A 85 2.88 6.64 4.02
CA ALA A 85 2.48 7.90 3.40
C ALA A 85 3.53 8.98 3.66
N GLN A 86 3.82 9.77 2.63
CA GLN A 86 4.69 10.94 2.72
C GLN A 86 4.07 12.07 1.91
N PRO A 87 3.51 13.10 2.53
CA PRO A 87 3.43 13.36 3.99
C PRO A 87 2.70 12.27 4.77
N ASP A 88 2.89 12.28 6.09
CA ASP A 88 2.38 11.20 6.95
C ASP A 88 0.88 11.26 7.17
N TYR A 89 0.12 11.07 6.11
CA TYR A 89 -1.35 11.07 6.17
C TYR A 89 -1.92 9.84 6.86
N LEU A 90 -1.11 8.81 7.10
CA LEU A 90 -1.54 7.63 7.86
C LEU A 90 -1.22 7.73 9.35
N LEU A 91 -0.69 8.87 9.78
CA LEU A 91 -0.48 9.22 11.19
C LEU A 91 0.40 8.19 11.92
N GLY A 92 1.46 7.74 11.26
CA GLY A 92 2.42 6.79 11.81
C GLY A 92 2.02 5.33 11.62
N HIS A 93 0.86 5.07 11.04
CA HIS A 93 0.42 3.70 10.75
C HIS A 93 0.90 3.24 9.38
N LEU A 94 0.98 1.93 9.22
CA LEU A 94 1.26 1.30 7.93
C LEU A 94 0.05 0.48 7.52
N GLY A 95 -0.32 0.57 6.25
CA GLY A 95 -1.42 -0.22 5.70
C GLY A 95 -0.90 -1.53 5.13
N ASN A 96 -1.18 -2.65 5.79
CA ASN A 96 -0.75 -3.95 5.31
C ASN A 96 -1.66 -4.43 4.19
N MET A 97 -1.05 -4.82 3.06
CA MET A 97 -1.76 -5.35 1.90
C MET A 97 -1.27 -6.77 1.63
N GLU A 98 -2.19 -7.65 1.29
CA GLU A 98 -1.91 -9.06 1.01
C GLU A 98 -2.33 -9.38 -0.42
N ILE A 99 -1.44 -9.98 -1.18
CA ILE A 99 -1.69 -10.36 -2.57
C ILE A 99 -1.40 -11.85 -2.71
N ASP A 100 -2.41 -12.63 -3.11
CA ASP A 100 -2.27 -14.08 -3.21
C ASP A 100 -1.64 -14.49 -4.55
N SER A 101 -1.51 -15.79 -4.76
CA SER A 101 -0.87 -16.35 -5.96
C SER A 101 -1.66 -16.07 -7.23
N GLN A 102 -2.91 -15.69 -7.13
CA GLN A 102 -3.77 -15.34 -8.26
C GLN A 102 -3.93 -13.82 -8.40
N TYR A 103 -3.11 -13.05 -7.66
CA TYR A 103 -3.13 -11.59 -7.67
C TYR A 103 -4.44 -10.99 -7.18
N GLU A 104 -5.12 -11.71 -6.27
CA GLU A 104 -6.22 -11.13 -5.51
C GLU A 104 -5.64 -10.30 -4.39
N VAL A 105 -6.13 -9.07 -4.25
CA VAL A 105 -5.60 -8.09 -3.30
C VAL A 105 -6.57 -7.92 -2.14
N GLU A 106 -6.06 -7.98 -0.92
CA GLU A 106 -6.85 -7.76 0.31
C GLU A 106 -6.13 -6.79 1.23
N PHE A 107 -6.92 -5.96 1.91
CA PHE A 107 -6.39 -5.12 2.97
C PHE A 107 -6.27 -5.95 4.25
N GLY A 108 -5.06 -6.03 4.81
CA GLY A 108 -4.77 -6.84 5.99
C GLY A 108 -4.83 -6.10 7.31
N GLY A 109 -5.08 -4.80 7.31
CA GLY A 109 -5.17 -4.01 8.52
C GLY A 109 -4.09 -2.94 8.65
N LEU A 110 -4.23 -2.10 9.65
CA LEU A 110 -3.25 -1.06 9.96
C LEU A 110 -2.32 -1.54 11.06
N ASN A 111 -1.03 -1.24 10.93
CA ASN A 111 0.01 -1.55 11.90
C ASN A 111 0.66 -0.27 12.40
N GLY A 112 1.24 -0.33 13.56
CA GLY A 112 1.99 0.79 14.14
C GLY A 112 1.28 1.48 15.28
#